data_3e4adc6f8fd2aba7fb173b376017e6c1
#
_entry.id   3e4adc6f8fd2aba7fb173b376017e6c1
#
_cell.length_a   1.000
_cell.length_b   1.000
_cell.length_c   1.000
_cell.angle_alpha   90.00
_cell.angle_beta   90.00
_cell.angle_gamma   90.00
#
_symmetry.space_group_name_H-M   'P 1'
#
loop_
_entity.id
_entity.type
_entity.pdbx_description
1 polymer ?
#
loop_
_entity_poly.entity_id
_entity_poly.type
_entity_poly.pdbx_seq_one_letter_code
_entity_poly.pdbx_strand_id
1 'polypeptide(L)'
;MKTVKFTEMKKGSKEDYELLAEYEKNYVNELPDRILESLKNLDNSVDGYQVTRLEHSLQSATRAEKDGADEEMIVATLLHDIGDSLAPYNHSQLIAAVLRPYVSEKVHWIMLHHGLFQEYYYAHHLGKDRNSR
;
A
#
# COMPACT_ATOMS: atom_id res chain seq x y z
N MET A 1 -14.09 22.59 -17.39
CA MET A 1 -12.70 22.09 -17.25
C MET A 1 -12.01 22.04 -18.61
N LYS A 2 -10.83 22.64 -18.71
CA LYS A 2 -10.05 22.58 -19.94
C LYS A 2 -9.46 21.17 -20.12
N THR A 3 -9.57 20.61 -21.30
CA THR A 3 -9.05 19.30 -21.66
C THR A 3 -8.13 19.35 -22.86
N VAL A 4 -7.32 18.30 -23.04
CA VAL A 4 -6.49 18.16 -24.23
C VAL A 4 -7.36 17.99 -25.48
N LYS A 5 -6.79 18.28 -26.64
CA LYS A 5 -7.51 18.24 -27.92
C LYS A 5 -7.37 16.92 -28.67
N PHE A 6 -6.44 16.06 -28.22
CA PHE A 6 -6.18 14.80 -28.91
C PHE A 6 -6.97 13.64 -28.30
N THR A 7 -7.18 12.60 -29.10
CA THR A 7 -7.73 11.31 -28.69
C THR A 7 -6.73 10.17 -28.87
N GLU A 8 -5.62 10.45 -29.55
CA GLU A 8 -4.50 9.50 -29.71
C GLU A 8 -3.23 10.17 -29.20
N MET A 9 -2.46 9.44 -28.39
CA MET A 9 -1.26 9.97 -27.74
C MET A 9 -0.25 10.57 -28.70
N LYS A 10 -0.06 9.95 -29.88
CA LYS A 10 0.88 10.44 -30.89
C LYS A 10 0.50 11.80 -31.51
N LYS A 11 -0.75 12.23 -31.32
CA LYS A 11 -1.26 13.49 -31.87
C LYS A 11 -1.25 14.63 -30.85
N GLY A 12 -0.77 14.38 -29.63
CA GLY A 12 -0.69 15.41 -28.61
C GLY A 12 0.36 16.46 -28.92
N SER A 13 0.01 17.71 -28.68
CA SER A 13 0.95 18.84 -28.77
C SER A 13 1.72 18.99 -27.45
N LYS A 14 2.75 19.86 -27.50
CA LYS A 14 3.49 20.23 -26.29
C LYS A 14 2.55 20.83 -25.23
N GLU A 15 1.66 21.72 -25.66
CA GLU A 15 0.69 22.39 -24.81
C GLU A 15 -0.29 21.39 -24.17
N ASP A 16 -0.71 20.38 -24.95
CA ASP A 16 -1.56 19.30 -24.42
C ASP A 16 -0.86 18.55 -23.28
N TYR A 17 0.38 18.16 -23.46
CA TYR A 17 1.14 17.43 -22.45
C TYR A 17 1.49 18.29 -21.24
N GLU A 18 1.74 19.58 -21.43
CA GLU A 18 1.94 20.51 -20.31
C GLU A 18 0.66 20.62 -19.45
N LEU A 19 -0.50 20.65 -20.08
CA LEU A 19 -1.79 20.67 -19.40
C LEU A 19 -2.00 19.39 -18.59
N LEU A 20 -1.73 18.23 -19.19
CA LEU A 20 -1.83 16.94 -18.50
C LEU A 20 -0.86 16.86 -17.34
N ALA A 21 0.36 17.35 -17.48
CA ALA A 21 1.35 17.34 -16.41
C ALA A 21 0.89 18.17 -15.21
N GLU A 22 0.20 19.28 -15.46
CA GLU A 22 -0.37 20.12 -14.40
C GLU A 22 -1.47 19.39 -13.64
N TYR A 23 -2.41 18.75 -14.35
CA TYR A 23 -3.45 17.95 -13.73
C TYR A 23 -2.88 16.75 -12.96
N GLU A 24 -1.89 16.08 -13.54
CA GLU A 24 -1.23 14.95 -12.91
C GLU A 24 -0.53 15.38 -11.61
N LYS A 25 0.15 16.50 -11.61
CA LYS A 25 0.80 17.04 -10.40
C LYS A 25 -0.21 17.26 -9.28
N ASN A 26 -1.36 17.87 -9.59
CA ASN A 26 -2.42 18.09 -8.60
C ASN A 26 -2.99 16.76 -8.09
N TYR A 27 -3.19 15.82 -8.99
CA TYR A 27 -3.68 14.49 -8.65
C TYR A 27 -2.70 13.72 -7.75
N VAL A 28 -1.41 13.79 -8.04
CA VAL A 28 -0.35 13.19 -7.21
C VAL A 28 -0.31 13.80 -5.83
N ASN A 29 -0.49 15.12 -5.72
CA ASN A 29 -0.50 15.81 -4.42
C ASN A 29 -1.64 15.34 -3.50
N GLU A 30 -2.69 14.74 -4.05
CA GLU A 30 -3.81 14.18 -3.30
C GLU A 30 -3.62 12.71 -2.93
N LEU A 31 -2.47 12.12 -3.27
CA LEU A 31 -2.18 10.72 -2.97
C LEU A 31 -2.30 10.38 -1.48
N PRO A 32 -1.81 11.18 -0.53
CA PRO A 32 -1.98 10.86 0.89
C PRO A 32 -3.44 10.67 1.30
N ASP A 33 -4.34 11.47 0.77
CA ASP A 33 -5.77 11.37 1.07
C ASP A 33 -6.35 10.07 0.53
N ARG A 34 -5.95 9.65 -0.67
CA ARG A 34 -6.39 8.37 -1.25
C ARG A 34 -5.85 7.18 -0.47
N ILE A 35 -4.61 7.26 0.00
CA ILE A 35 -4.00 6.21 0.84
C ILE A 35 -4.76 6.10 2.16
N LEU A 36 -5.06 7.22 2.81
CA LEU A 36 -5.83 7.23 4.06
C LEU A 36 -7.25 6.66 3.85
N GLU A 37 -7.87 6.93 2.72
CA GLU A 37 -9.18 6.35 2.39
C GLU A 37 -9.07 4.83 2.24
N SER A 38 -8.02 4.32 1.60
CA SER A 38 -7.75 2.88 1.50
C SER A 38 -7.55 2.25 2.88
N LEU A 39 -6.88 2.95 3.79
CA LEU A 39 -6.72 2.50 5.18
C LEU A 39 -8.06 2.40 5.89
N LYS A 40 -8.91 3.41 5.79
CA LYS A 40 -10.25 3.42 6.40
C LYS A 40 -11.12 2.28 5.88
N ASN A 41 -11.00 1.96 4.60
CA ASN A 41 -11.78 0.89 3.98
C ASN A 41 -11.44 -0.49 4.53
N LEU A 42 -10.33 -0.66 5.22
CA LEU A 42 -9.98 -1.92 5.89
C LEU A 42 -10.96 -2.27 7.02
N ASP A 43 -11.74 -1.32 7.50
CA ASP A 43 -12.76 -1.58 8.52
C ASP A 43 -13.87 -2.52 8.01
N ASN A 44 -14.08 -2.54 6.71
CA ASN A 44 -15.06 -3.39 6.03
C ASN A 44 -14.41 -4.48 5.17
N SER A 45 -13.22 -4.91 5.54
CA SER A 45 -12.48 -5.92 4.79
C SER A 45 -12.76 -7.34 5.31
N VAL A 46 -11.82 -8.26 5.17
CA VAL A 46 -12.02 -9.68 5.49
C VAL A 46 -12.46 -9.90 6.93
N ASP A 47 -13.45 -10.77 7.10
CA ASP A 47 -14.00 -11.15 8.40
C ASP A 47 -13.24 -12.33 9.03
N GLY A 48 -13.54 -12.61 10.29
CA GLY A 48 -13.06 -13.79 10.98
C GLY A 48 -12.02 -13.53 12.06
N TYR A 49 -11.43 -12.35 12.07
CA TYR A 49 -10.52 -11.94 13.14
C TYR A 49 -11.29 -11.30 14.30
N GLN A 50 -10.67 -11.27 15.47
CA GLN A 50 -11.28 -10.65 16.66
C GLN A 50 -11.31 -9.12 16.61
N VAL A 51 -10.45 -8.52 15.77
CA VAL A 51 -10.42 -7.08 15.50
C VAL A 51 -10.53 -6.87 13.98
N THR A 52 -11.01 -5.71 13.56
CA THR A 52 -11.03 -5.38 12.14
C THR A 52 -9.61 -5.21 11.61
N ARG A 53 -9.44 -5.27 10.30
CA ARG A 53 -8.12 -5.03 9.68
C ARG A 53 -7.65 -3.60 9.89
N LEU A 54 -8.58 -2.65 10.00
CA LEU A 54 -8.24 -1.28 10.37
C LEU A 54 -7.69 -1.21 11.80
N GLU A 55 -8.39 -1.83 12.76
CA GLU A 55 -7.93 -1.87 14.15
C GLU A 55 -6.56 -2.55 14.27
N HIS A 56 -6.36 -3.65 13.55
CA HIS A 56 -5.06 -4.33 13.48
C HIS A 56 -3.96 -3.38 12.98
N SER A 57 -4.24 -2.62 11.93
CA SER A 57 -3.28 -1.67 11.36
C SER A 57 -2.90 -0.57 12.34
N LEU A 58 -3.89 -0.03 13.05
CA LEU A 58 -3.67 0.99 14.08
C LEU A 58 -2.88 0.43 15.28
N GLN A 59 -3.22 -0.78 15.72
CA GLN A 59 -2.49 -1.45 16.81
C GLN A 59 -1.04 -1.73 16.42
N SER A 60 -0.81 -2.18 15.20
CA SER A 60 0.53 -2.47 14.68
C SER A 60 1.39 -1.21 14.65
N ALA A 61 0.85 -0.11 14.16
CA ALA A 61 1.55 1.19 14.13
C ALA A 61 1.85 1.69 15.55
N THR A 62 0.91 1.54 16.47
CA THR A 62 1.09 1.94 17.88
C THR A 62 2.22 1.14 18.53
N ARG A 63 2.29 -0.17 18.27
CA ARG A 63 3.39 -1.01 18.77
C ARG A 63 4.73 -0.60 18.18
N ALA A 64 4.78 -0.32 16.88
CA ALA A 64 6.00 0.15 16.24
C ALA A 64 6.50 1.45 16.87
N GLU A 65 5.60 2.39 17.14
CA GLU A 65 5.93 3.65 17.82
C GLU A 65 6.48 3.41 19.22
N LYS A 66 5.82 2.55 20.01
CA LYS A 66 6.27 2.23 21.37
C LYS A 66 7.61 1.52 21.40
N ASP A 67 7.91 0.74 20.37
CA ASP A 67 9.18 0.01 20.23
C ASP A 67 10.31 0.90 19.72
N GLY A 68 10.04 2.19 19.49
CA GLY A 68 11.06 3.15 19.08
C GLY A 68 11.38 3.11 17.59
N ALA A 69 10.50 2.56 16.76
CA ALA A 69 10.67 2.58 15.30
C ALA A 69 10.70 4.01 14.78
N ASP A 70 11.40 4.24 13.67
CA ASP A 70 11.39 5.55 13.03
C ASP A 70 10.05 5.83 12.33
N GLU A 71 9.84 7.08 11.94
CA GLU A 71 8.59 7.51 11.29
C GLU A 71 8.27 6.70 10.05
N GLU A 72 9.27 6.44 9.21
CA GLU A 72 9.13 5.67 7.99
C GLU A 72 8.58 4.26 8.27
N MET A 73 9.12 3.59 9.28
CA MET A 73 8.68 2.25 9.67
C MET A 73 7.28 2.27 10.29
N ILE A 74 6.97 3.28 11.08
CA ILE A 74 5.63 3.45 11.69
C ILE A 74 4.57 3.61 10.59
N VAL A 75 4.82 4.48 9.62
CA VAL A 75 3.90 4.69 8.49
C VAL A 75 3.76 3.42 7.64
N ALA A 76 4.86 2.75 7.33
CA ALA A 76 4.83 1.50 6.58
C ALA A 76 4.02 0.43 7.32
N THR A 77 4.21 0.31 8.62
CA THR A 77 3.46 -0.63 9.46
C THR A 77 1.97 -0.31 9.46
N LEU A 78 1.61 0.96 9.56
CA LEU A 78 0.21 1.40 9.49
C LEU A 78 -0.46 0.95 8.19
N LEU A 79 0.27 0.99 7.09
CA LEU A 79 -0.26 0.79 5.74
C LEU A 79 -0.05 -0.62 5.20
N HIS A 80 0.59 -1.52 5.96
CA HIS A 80 1.07 -2.80 5.42
C HIS A 80 -0.01 -3.69 4.80
N ASP A 81 -1.25 -3.59 5.25
CA ASP A 81 -2.37 -4.41 4.77
C ASP A 81 -3.34 -3.68 3.83
N ILE A 82 -3.08 -2.44 3.43
CA ILE A 82 -4.04 -1.70 2.58
C ILE A 82 -4.29 -2.38 1.22
N GLY A 83 -3.41 -3.27 0.81
CA GLY A 83 -3.57 -4.02 -0.44
C GLY A 83 -4.56 -5.17 -0.36
N ASP A 84 -5.05 -5.53 0.81
CA ASP A 84 -5.93 -6.70 0.98
C ASP A 84 -7.17 -6.65 0.09
N SER A 85 -7.78 -5.49 -0.10
CA SER A 85 -9.00 -5.34 -0.87
C SER A 85 -8.81 -5.52 -2.38
N LEU A 86 -7.66 -5.12 -2.90
CA LEU A 86 -7.36 -5.16 -4.34
C LEU A 86 -6.43 -6.32 -4.73
N ALA A 87 -5.57 -6.74 -3.81
CA ALA A 87 -4.55 -7.73 -4.09
C ALA A 87 -4.50 -8.78 -2.97
N PRO A 88 -5.58 -9.56 -2.75
CA PRO A 88 -5.63 -10.53 -1.65
C PRO A 88 -4.56 -11.63 -1.77
N TYR A 89 -4.09 -11.92 -2.97
CA TYR A 89 -3.06 -12.94 -3.19
C TYR A 89 -1.63 -12.39 -3.13
N ASN A 90 -1.46 -11.07 -3.23
CA ASN A 90 -0.15 -10.43 -3.31
C ASN A 90 -0.14 -9.03 -2.68
N HIS A 91 -0.84 -8.87 -1.55
CA HIS A 91 -0.93 -7.57 -0.86
C HIS A 91 0.42 -7.01 -0.43
N SER A 92 1.39 -7.89 -0.13
CA SER A 92 2.76 -7.47 0.20
C SER A 92 3.44 -6.76 -0.97
N GLN A 93 3.27 -7.29 -2.18
CA GLN A 93 3.81 -6.68 -3.39
C GLN A 93 3.16 -5.32 -3.67
N LEU A 94 1.85 -5.22 -3.44
CA LEU A 94 1.12 -3.97 -3.66
C LEU A 94 1.64 -2.88 -2.74
N ILE A 95 1.71 -3.12 -1.43
CA ILE A 95 2.17 -2.10 -0.49
C ILE A 95 3.64 -1.75 -0.71
N ALA A 96 4.48 -2.72 -1.04
CA ALA A 96 5.88 -2.48 -1.36
C ALA A 96 6.01 -1.52 -2.56
N ALA A 97 5.21 -1.72 -3.60
CA ALA A 97 5.19 -0.86 -4.79
C ALA A 97 4.70 0.55 -4.47
N VAL A 98 3.62 0.68 -3.68
CA VAL A 98 3.06 1.97 -3.28
C VAL A 98 4.09 2.79 -2.50
N LEU A 99 4.82 2.16 -1.59
CA LEU A 99 5.77 2.85 -0.72
C LEU A 99 7.15 3.04 -1.34
N ARG A 100 7.49 2.30 -2.40
CA ARG A 100 8.83 2.28 -3.00
C ARG A 100 9.46 3.66 -3.20
N PRO A 101 8.77 4.66 -3.75
CA PRO A 101 9.36 5.98 -3.98
C PRO A 101 9.69 6.76 -2.70
N TYR A 102 9.15 6.35 -1.55
CA TYR A 102 9.14 7.16 -0.32
C TYR A 102 9.94 6.53 0.83
N VAL A 103 10.35 5.28 0.71
CA VAL A 103 10.96 4.54 1.81
C VAL A 103 12.34 4.02 1.44
N SER A 104 13.12 3.65 2.47
CA SER A 104 14.43 3.02 2.30
C SER A 104 14.31 1.62 1.70
N GLU A 105 15.43 1.11 1.19
CA GLU A 105 15.55 -0.26 0.71
C GLU A 105 15.13 -1.27 1.78
N LYS A 106 15.52 -1.03 3.03
CA LYS A 106 15.18 -1.90 4.16
C LYS A 106 13.69 -2.00 4.37
N VAL A 107 12.99 -0.86 4.43
CA VAL A 107 11.53 -0.84 4.65
C VAL A 107 10.80 -1.44 3.46
N HIS A 108 11.24 -1.15 2.24
CA HIS A 108 10.69 -1.78 1.04
C HIS A 108 10.81 -3.31 1.11
N TRP A 109 11.99 -3.82 1.47
CA TRP A 109 12.21 -5.26 1.60
C TRP A 109 11.29 -5.89 2.64
N ILE A 110 11.14 -5.25 3.82
CA ILE A 110 10.26 -5.72 4.89
C ILE A 110 8.82 -5.80 4.39
N MET A 111 8.34 -4.75 3.72
CA MET A 111 6.96 -4.73 3.21
C MET A 111 6.73 -5.80 2.14
N LEU A 112 7.70 -5.96 1.24
CA LEU A 112 7.61 -6.95 0.17
C LEU A 112 7.50 -8.38 0.69
N HIS A 113 8.12 -8.67 1.83
CA HIS A 113 8.22 -10.03 2.36
C HIS A 113 7.35 -10.27 3.61
N HIS A 114 6.58 -9.28 4.09
CA HIS A 114 5.86 -9.47 5.35
C HIS A 114 4.84 -10.62 5.32
N GLY A 115 4.11 -10.78 4.23
CA GLY A 115 3.14 -11.87 4.09
C GLY A 115 3.81 -13.24 4.06
N LEU A 116 4.94 -13.33 3.39
CA LEU A 116 5.71 -14.58 3.29
C LEU A 116 6.18 -15.05 4.66
N PHE A 117 6.69 -14.16 5.49
CA PHE A 117 7.13 -14.52 6.85
C PHE A 117 5.96 -14.91 7.75
N GLN A 118 4.79 -14.32 7.55
CA GLN A 118 3.58 -14.70 8.31
C GLN A 118 3.13 -16.13 8.01
N GLU A 119 3.37 -16.63 6.80
CA GLU A 119 3.03 -17.99 6.41
C GLU A 119 3.69 -19.05 7.30
N TYR A 120 4.81 -18.74 7.94
CA TYR A 120 5.46 -19.62 8.89
C TYR A 120 4.49 -20.10 9.99
N TYR A 121 3.55 -19.25 10.39
CA TYR A 121 2.60 -19.55 11.47
C TYR A 121 1.40 -20.37 11.03
N TYR A 122 1.00 -20.33 9.76
CA TYR A 122 -0.25 -20.97 9.34
C TYR A 122 -0.14 -21.87 8.11
N ALA A 123 0.90 -21.76 7.30
CA ALA A 123 0.98 -22.49 6.04
C ALA A 123 0.84 -24.00 6.21
N HIS A 124 1.50 -24.59 7.23
CA HIS A 124 1.44 -26.02 7.50
C HIS A 124 0.04 -26.49 7.94
N HIS A 125 -0.78 -25.61 8.54
CA HIS A 125 -2.17 -25.92 8.88
C HIS A 125 -3.06 -26.01 7.65
N LEU A 126 -2.64 -25.44 6.52
CA LEU A 126 -3.37 -25.44 5.25
C LEU A 126 -2.76 -26.37 4.21
N GLY A 127 -1.86 -27.28 4.63
CA GLY A 127 -1.23 -28.25 3.74
C GLY A 127 -0.10 -27.68 2.88
N LYS A 128 0.47 -26.54 3.27
CA LYS A 128 1.58 -25.88 2.56
C LYS A 128 2.87 -25.95 3.38
N ASP A 129 4.00 -25.65 2.75
CA ASP A 129 5.30 -25.64 3.40
C ASP A 129 5.54 -24.31 4.12
N ARG A 130 5.64 -24.33 5.45
CA ARG A 130 5.94 -23.16 6.28
C ARG A 130 7.36 -22.61 6.08
N ASN A 131 8.24 -23.38 5.47
CA ASN A 131 9.64 -23.03 5.26
C ASN A 131 9.95 -22.61 3.80
N SER A 132 8.93 -22.29 3.02
CA SER A 132 9.07 -21.94 1.61
C SER A 132 9.71 -20.57 1.35
N ARG A 133 9.92 -19.75 2.37
CA ARG A 133 10.54 -18.43 2.27
C ARG A 133 12.05 -18.48 1.94
#